data_53c43ed8f9c7114efcda3e24546616bc
#
_entry.id   53c43ed8f9c7114efcda3e24546616bc
#
_cell.length_a   1.000
_cell.length_b   1.000
_cell.length_c   1.000
_cell.angle_alpha   90.00
_cell.angle_beta   90.00
_cell.angle_gamma   90.00
#
_symmetry.space_group_name_H-M   'P 1'
#
loop_
_entity.id
_entity.type
_entity.pdbx_description
1 polymer ?
#
loop_
_entity_poly.entity_id
_entity_poly.type
_entity_poly.pdbx_seq_one_letter_code
_entity_poly.pdbx_strand_id
1 'polypeptide(L)'
;QGIAVSSYQGGHMEFFKYMYDLLQERGASHIRIYGGGGGVIIPREIKELHEYGIARIFSPEDGRNLGLQGMINVMLEQCDFPTVTEITDELERLPKGDVQAVARLITLCENRVDAAHEAAAALEEVLEKAKALAKPVPVVGITGTGGAGKSSLTDELVRRFLNEIP
;
A
#
# COMPACT_ATOMS: atom_id res chain seq x y z
N GLN A 1 -1.99 -1.58 4.91
CA GLN A 1 -1.24 -0.47 5.48
C GLN A 1 -0.25 -0.95 6.55
N GLY A 2 0.23 -2.16 6.44
CA GLY A 2 1.18 -2.77 7.36
C GLY A 2 2.23 -3.61 6.67
N ILE A 3 3.41 -3.69 7.28
CA ILE A 3 4.51 -4.56 6.90
C ILE A 3 4.72 -5.55 8.05
N ALA A 4 4.65 -6.84 7.79
CA ALA A 4 4.93 -7.88 8.77
C ALA A 4 6.26 -8.57 8.43
N VAL A 5 7.17 -8.64 9.41
CA VAL A 5 8.51 -9.19 9.25
C VAL A 5 8.77 -10.25 10.30
N SER A 6 9.35 -11.36 9.88
CA SER A 6 9.83 -12.41 10.77
C SER A 6 11.36 -12.34 10.87
N SER A 7 11.89 -12.32 12.08
CA SER A 7 13.33 -12.27 12.34
C SER A 7 13.73 -13.33 13.36
N TYR A 8 14.54 -14.28 12.92
CA TYR A 8 15.05 -15.38 13.76
C TYR A 8 16.56 -15.32 14.00
N GLN A 9 17.22 -14.23 13.55
CA GLN A 9 18.66 -14.03 13.68
C GLN A 9 18.96 -12.65 14.26
N GLY A 10 20.21 -12.38 14.64
CA GLY A 10 20.65 -11.06 15.10
C GLY A 10 20.48 -9.96 14.04
N GLY A 11 20.59 -8.70 14.46
CA GLY A 11 20.42 -7.53 13.58
C GLY A 11 18.99 -7.00 13.47
N HIS A 12 18.05 -7.60 14.21
CA HIS A 12 16.65 -7.15 14.17
C HIS A 12 16.47 -5.72 14.70
N MET A 13 17.26 -5.30 15.69
CA MET A 13 17.16 -3.95 16.24
C MET A 13 17.47 -2.88 15.19
N GLU A 14 18.58 -3.04 14.49
CA GLU A 14 19.01 -2.14 13.43
C GLU A 14 18.06 -2.19 12.23
N PHE A 15 17.62 -3.40 11.87
CA PHE A 15 16.77 -3.59 10.70
C PHE A 15 15.37 -2.97 10.88
N PHE A 16 14.73 -3.17 12.04
CA PHE A 16 13.42 -2.57 12.31
C PHE A 16 13.51 -1.04 12.38
N LYS A 17 14.54 -0.50 13.05
CA LYS A 17 14.77 0.95 13.10
C LYS A 17 15.03 1.53 11.73
N TYR A 18 15.88 0.88 10.92
CA TYR A 18 16.15 1.29 9.55
C TYR A 18 14.88 1.32 8.68
N MET A 19 14.03 0.29 8.77
CA MET A 19 12.75 0.28 8.05
C MET A 19 11.85 1.44 8.48
N TYR A 20 11.75 1.69 9.77
CA TYR A 20 10.96 2.79 10.30
C TYR A 20 11.46 4.14 9.76
N ASP A 21 12.75 4.40 9.88
CA ASP A 21 13.38 5.64 9.41
C ASP A 21 13.16 5.83 7.90
N LEU A 22 13.34 4.77 7.12
CA LEU A 22 13.13 4.81 5.67
C LEU A 22 11.68 5.14 5.29
N LEU A 23 10.71 4.63 6.05
CA LEU A 23 9.30 4.97 5.84
C LEU A 23 9.02 6.44 6.20
N GLN A 24 9.64 6.97 7.27
CA GLN A 24 9.54 8.39 7.61
C GLN A 24 10.12 9.27 6.51
N GLU A 25 11.33 8.98 6.05
CA GLU A 25 12.01 9.72 4.97
C GLU A 25 11.21 9.74 3.66
N ARG A 26 10.47 8.67 3.38
CA ARG A 26 9.66 8.53 2.16
C ARG A 26 8.22 9.03 2.28
N GLY A 27 7.86 9.67 3.38
CA GLY A 27 6.50 10.17 3.62
C GLY A 27 5.46 9.05 3.81
N ALA A 28 5.92 7.85 4.19
CA ALA A 28 5.09 6.66 4.39
C ALA A 28 4.91 6.31 5.88
N SER A 29 4.95 7.31 6.76
CA SER A 29 4.85 7.16 8.23
C SER A 29 3.55 6.49 8.71
N HIS A 30 2.51 6.47 7.87
CA HIS A 30 1.25 5.80 8.14
C HIS A 30 1.36 4.26 8.06
N ILE A 31 2.40 3.72 7.43
CA ILE A 31 2.60 2.27 7.32
C ILE A 31 3.09 1.72 8.66
N ARG A 32 2.35 0.76 9.21
CA ARG A 32 2.68 0.14 10.47
C ARG A 32 3.61 -1.04 10.29
N ILE A 33 4.59 -1.18 11.18
CA ILE A 33 5.55 -2.29 11.14
C ILE A 33 5.23 -3.27 12.26
N TYR A 34 5.09 -4.52 11.90
CA TYR A 34 4.88 -5.64 12.81
C TYR A 34 6.03 -6.63 12.70
N GLY A 35 6.36 -7.27 13.79
CA GLY A 35 7.42 -8.27 13.78
C GLY A 35 7.19 -9.41 14.76
N GLY A 36 8.01 -10.42 14.60
CA GLY A 36 8.13 -11.54 15.51
C GLY A 36 9.42 -12.32 15.23
N GLY A 37 9.88 -13.09 16.20
CA GLY A 37 11.16 -13.79 16.05
C GLY A 37 11.28 -15.04 16.92
N GLY A 38 10.16 -15.68 17.27
CA GLY A 38 10.18 -16.95 18.02
C GLY A 38 10.92 -16.91 19.35
N GLY A 39 11.02 -15.73 19.98
CA GLY A 39 11.73 -15.54 21.24
C GLY A 39 13.20 -15.09 21.09
N VAL A 40 13.69 -14.88 19.88
CA VAL A 40 15.02 -14.30 19.64
C VAL A 40 15.07 -12.84 20.06
N ILE A 41 13.96 -12.11 19.88
CA ILE A 41 13.82 -10.72 20.32
C ILE A 41 13.39 -10.73 21.78
N ILE A 42 14.26 -10.28 22.67
CA ILE A 42 14.02 -10.30 24.12
C ILE A 42 13.09 -9.16 24.57
N PRO A 43 12.42 -9.27 25.74
CA PRO A 43 11.44 -8.26 26.19
C PRO A 43 11.96 -6.83 26.26
N ARG A 44 13.23 -6.63 26.60
CA ARG A 44 13.86 -5.30 26.63
C ARG A 44 13.93 -4.69 25.23
N GLU A 45 14.30 -5.50 24.22
CA GLU A 45 14.39 -5.06 22.83
C GLU A 45 13.00 -4.80 22.23
N ILE A 46 12.00 -5.63 22.58
CA ILE A 46 10.61 -5.39 22.20
C ILE A 46 10.15 -4.04 22.70
N LYS A 47 10.42 -3.71 23.96
CA LYS A 47 10.07 -2.43 24.54
C LYS A 47 10.75 -1.28 23.81
N GLU A 48 12.05 -1.39 23.54
CA GLU A 48 12.83 -0.37 22.82
C GLU A 48 12.29 -0.16 21.40
N LEU A 49 11.96 -1.22 20.68
CA LEU A 49 11.37 -1.14 19.34
C LEU A 49 10.00 -0.47 19.36
N HIS A 50 9.15 -0.77 20.33
CA HIS A 50 7.86 -0.11 20.48
C HIS A 50 8.02 1.40 20.79
N GLU A 51 8.95 1.76 21.67
CA GLU A 51 9.27 3.16 21.98
C GLU A 51 9.85 3.91 20.77
N TYR A 52 10.54 3.21 19.87
CA TYR A 52 11.08 3.77 18.63
C TYR A 52 9.99 4.06 17.59
N GLY A 53 8.88 3.32 17.61
CA GLY A 53 7.75 3.52 16.68
C GLY A 53 7.31 2.27 15.93
N ILE A 54 7.87 1.11 16.24
CA ILE A 54 7.37 -0.16 15.70
C ILE A 54 6.01 -0.48 16.33
N ALA A 55 5.02 -0.76 15.50
CA ALA A 55 3.64 -0.92 15.96
C ALA A 55 3.48 -2.09 16.93
N ARG A 56 4.05 -3.25 16.61
CA ARG A 56 4.08 -4.39 17.52
C ARG A 56 5.13 -5.43 17.13
N ILE A 57 5.83 -5.93 18.14
CA ILE A 57 6.63 -7.15 18.05
C ILE A 57 5.92 -8.23 18.86
N PHE A 58 5.47 -9.29 18.20
CA PHE A 58 4.79 -10.41 18.84
C PHE A 58 5.80 -11.33 19.50
N SER A 59 5.65 -11.48 20.81
CA SER A 59 6.43 -12.41 21.62
C SER A 59 5.84 -13.84 21.55
N PRO A 60 6.58 -14.87 22.00
CA PRO A 60 6.02 -16.19 22.19
C PRO A 60 4.85 -16.25 23.18
N GLU A 61 4.81 -15.31 24.12
CA GLU A 61 3.70 -15.17 25.07
C GLU A 61 2.46 -14.61 24.38
N ASP A 62 2.60 -13.62 23.51
CA ASP A 62 1.51 -13.15 22.66
C ASP A 62 0.93 -14.29 21.83
N GLY A 63 1.79 -15.14 21.26
CA GLY A 63 1.37 -16.32 20.50
C GLY A 63 0.55 -17.31 21.32
N ARG A 64 0.91 -17.52 22.62
CA ARG A 64 0.14 -18.39 23.51
C ARG A 64 -1.19 -17.78 23.94
N ASN A 65 -1.22 -16.47 24.20
CA ASN A 65 -2.39 -15.78 24.73
C ASN A 65 -3.41 -15.43 23.65
N LEU A 66 -2.96 -14.97 22.51
CA LEU A 66 -3.80 -14.51 21.39
C LEU A 66 -4.07 -15.61 20.35
N GLY A 67 -3.15 -16.56 20.24
CA GLY A 67 -3.13 -17.48 19.11
C GLY A 67 -2.85 -16.77 17.78
N LEU A 68 -2.73 -17.54 16.72
CA LEU A 68 -2.46 -17.00 15.38
C LEU A 68 -3.58 -16.04 14.92
N GLN A 69 -4.84 -16.45 15.10
CA GLN A 69 -5.98 -15.63 14.68
C GLN A 69 -6.04 -14.30 15.44
N GLY A 70 -5.79 -14.32 16.76
CA GLY A 70 -5.78 -13.08 17.55
C GLY A 70 -4.65 -12.13 17.16
N MET A 71 -3.46 -12.64 16.85
CA MET A 71 -2.38 -11.79 16.32
C MET A 71 -2.73 -11.15 14.98
N ILE A 72 -3.35 -11.92 14.07
CA ILE A 72 -3.83 -11.40 12.78
C ILE A 72 -4.90 -10.32 13.00
N ASN A 73 -5.87 -10.56 13.88
CA ASN A 73 -6.92 -9.61 14.18
C ASN A 73 -6.36 -8.28 14.70
N VAL A 74 -5.36 -8.31 15.60
CA VAL A 74 -4.68 -7.09 16.07
C VAL A 74 -4.04 -6.31 14.92
N MET A 75 -3.38 -7.00 13.98
CA MET A 75 -2.80 -6.34 12.81
C MET A 75 -3.88 -5.73 11.92
N LEU A 76 -4.96 -6.45 11.65
CA LEU A 76 -6.06 -5.96 10.81
C LEU A 76 -6.72 -4.73 11.42
N GLU A 77 -7.10 -4.80 12.71
CA GLU A 77 -7.72 -3.67 13.43
C GLU A 77 -6.85 -2.41 13.40
N GLN A 78 -5.54 -2.58 13.56
CA GLN A 78 -4.61 -1.44 13.54
C GLN A 78 -4.30 -0.92 12.14
N CYS A 79 -4.46 -1.73 11.10
CA CYS A 79 -4.22 -1.36 9.71
C CYS A 79 -5.48 -0.91 8.96
N ASP A 80 -6.66 -1.08 9.57
CA ASP A 80 -7.93 -0.70 8.96
C ASP A 80 -8.21 0.78 9.17
N PHE A 81 -7.58 1.59 8.35
CA PHE A 81 -7.79 3.04 8.30
C PHE A 81 -7.72 3.54 6.83
N PRO A 82 -8.47 4.58 6.48
CA PRO A 82 -8.44 5.16 5.14
C PRO A 82 -7.06 5.79 4.88
N THR A 83 -6.46 5.43 3.73
CA THR A 83 -5.12 5.90 3.32
C THR A 83 -5.15 7.20 2.53
N VAL A 84 -6.24 7.49 1.86
CA VAL A 84 -6.45 8.71 1.08
C VAL A 84 -7.82 9.25 1.41
N THR A 85 -7.85 10.38 2.11
CA THR A 85 -9.09 11.08 2.50
C THR A 85 -9.22 12.42 1.80
N GLU A 86 -8.12 12.97 1.30
CA GLU A 86 -8.04 14.30 0.69
C GLU A 86 -7.16 14.29 -0.55
N ILE A 87 -7.45 15.22 -1.46
CA ILE A 87 -6.63 15.54 -2.62
C ILE A 87 -5.85 16.81 -2.30
N THR A 88 -4.56 16.79 -2.54
CA THR A 88 -3.68 17.94 -2.36
C THR A 88 -3.20 18.47 -3.72
N ASP A 89 -2.14 17.88 -4.25
CA ASP A 89 -1.47 18.27 -5.49
C ASP A 89 -1.49 17.17 -6.57
N GLU A 90 -2.21 16.08 -6.31
CA GLU A 90 -2.23 14.90 -7.18
C GLU A 90 -2.67 15.26 -8.62
N LEU A 91 -3.65 16.17 -8.76
CA LEU A 91 -4.14 16.59 -10.07
C LEU A 91 -3.10 17.37 -10.88
N GLU A 92 -2.21 18.12 -10.22
CA GLU A 92 -1.13 18.85 -10.88
C GLU A 92 0.02 17.93 -11.30
N ARG A 93 0.19 16.82 -10.58
CA ARG A 93 1.21 15.79 -10.85
C ARG A 93 0.75 14.75 -11.86
N LEU A 94 -0.58 14.53 -11.99
CA LEU A 94 -1.16 13.52 -12.89
C LEU A 94 -0.69 13.68 -14.35
N PRO A 95 -0.69 14.89 -14.97
CA PRO A 95 -0.21 15.05 -16.34
C PRO A 95 1.29 14.76 -16.54
N LYS A 96 2.05 14.74 -15.45
CA LYS A 96 3.49 14.44 -15.45
C LYS A 96 3.79 12.93 -15.34
N GLY A 97 2.76 12.10 -15.25
CA GLY A 97 2.89 10.65 -15.09
C GLY A 97 3.38 10.24 -13.69
N ASP A 98 3.14 11.05 -12.67
CA ASP A 98 3.55 10.72 -11.29
C ASP A 98 2.77 9.50 -10.77
N VAL A 99 3.50 8.42 -10.54
CA VAL A 99 2.93 7.12 -10.15
C VAL A 99 2.22 7.19 -8.79
N GLN A 100 2.75 7.99 -7.85
CA GLN A 100 2.14 8.14 -6.54
C GLN A 100 0.82 8.92 -6.64
N ALA A 101 0.78 9.98 -7.45
CA ALA A 101 -0.45 10.72 -7.70
C ALA A 101 -1.53 9.83 -8.31
N VAL A 102 -1.18 9.03 -9.32
CA VAL A 102 -2.09 8.04 -9.93
C VAL A 102 -2.61 7.05 -8.89
N ALA A 103 -1.73 6.45 -8.08
CA ALA A 103 -2.12 5.47 -7.07
C ALA A 103 -3.07 6.06 -6.02
N ARG A 104 -2.79 7.28 -5.55
CA ARG A 104 -3.65 7.97 -4.58
C ARG A 104 -5.03 8.30 -5.16
N LEU A 105 -5.10 8.76 -6.40
CA LEU A 105 -6.36 9.04 -7.08
C LEU A 105 -7.19 7.75 -7.31
N ILE A 106 -6.55 6.63 -7.65
CA ILE A 106 -7.22 5.33 -7.76
C ILE A 106 -7.80 4.92 -6.41
N THR A 107 -7.01 5.00 -5.33
CA THR A 107 -7.47 4.67 -3.97
C THR A 107 -8.66 5.55 -3.55
N LEU A 108 -8.63 6.84 -3.87
CA LEU A 108 -9.75 7.74 -3.61
C LEU A 108 -11.02 7.32 -4.36
N CYS A 109 -10.87 6.93 -5.63
CA CYS A 109 -11.99 6.44 -6.43
C CYS A 109 -12.59 5.15 -5.87
N GLU A 110 -11.77 4.24 -5.35
CA GLU A 110 -12.23 3.00 -4.73
C GLU A 110 -12.93 3.25 -3.40
N ASN A 111 -12.39 4.12 -2.57
CA ASN A 111 -12.99 4.49 -1.29
C ASN A 111 -14.32 5.25 -1.42
N ARG A 112 -14.69 5.70 -2.63
CA ARG A 112 -15.94 6.43 -2.90
C ARG A 112 -17.19 5.68 -2.47
N VAL A 113 -17.18 4.36 -2.54
CA VAL A 113 -18.36 3.52 -2.29
C VAL A 113 -18.78 3.60 -0.81
N ASP A 114 -17.80 3.82 0.09
CA ASP A 114 -18.00 3.84 1.54
C ASP A 114 -17.90 5.26 2.16
N ALA A 115 -17.59 6.28 1.37
CA ALA A 115 -17.27 7.60 1.88
C ALA A 115 -18.51 8.50 2.06
N ALA A 116 -18.53 9.24 3.16
CA ALA A 116 -19.48 10.30 3.44
C ALA A 116 -19.44 11.41 2.34
N HIS A 117 -20.53 12.18 2.22
CA HIS A 117 -20.81 13.16 1.18
C HIS A 117 -19.66 14.12 0.78
N GLU A 118 -18.73 14.43 1.69
CA GLU A 118 -17.61 15.35 1.42
C GLU A 118 -16.56 14.78 0.47
N ALA A 119 -16.23 13.50 0.60
CA ALA A 119 -15.30 12.83 -0.31
C ALA A 119 -15.88 12.65 -1.72
N ALA A 120 -17.20 12.57 -1.85
CA ALA A 120 -17.88 12.46 -3.14
C ALA A 120 -17.78 13.76 -3.95
N ALA A 121 -17.90 14.92 -3.32
CA ALA A 121 -17.79 16.22 -3.98
C ALA A 121 -16.37 16.49 -4.50
N ALA A 122 -15.36 16.20 -3.68
CA ALA A 122 -13.95 16.30 -4.07
C ALA A 122 -13.63 15.39 -5.26
N LEU A 123 -14.21 14.19 -5.29
CA LEU A 123 -14.01 13.24 -6.37
C LEU A 123 -14.69 13.69 -7.67
N GLU A 124 -15.87 14.29 -7.61
CA GLU A 124 -16.52 14.84 -8.81
C GLU A 124 -15.66 15.95 -9.45
N GLU A 125 -15.07 16.82 -8.65
CA GLU A 125 -14.12 17.82 -9.13
C GLU A 125 -12.92 17.19 -9.83
N VAL A 126 -12.37 16.10 -9.26
CA VAL A 126 -11.28 15.33 -9.87
C VAL A 126 -11.69 14.75 -11.20
N LEU A 127 -12.85 14.12 -11.27
CA LEU A 127 -13.35 13.48 -12.49
C LEU A 127 -13.58 14.51 -13.60
N GLU A 128 -14.11 15.67 -13.29
CA GLU A 128 -14.30 16.76 -14.28
C GLU A 128 -12.95 17.33 -14.75
N LYS A 129 -12.00 17.56 -13.85
CA LYS A 129 -10.64 17.98 -14.22
C LYS A 129 -9.92 16.90 -15.03
N ALA A 130 -10.04 15.64 -14.66
CA ALA A 130 -9.47 14.52 -15.40
C ALA A 130 -10.08 14.40 -16.81
N LYS A 131 -11.39 14.55 -16.95
CA LYS A 131 -12.06 14.58 -18.26
C LYS A 131 -11.56 15.74 -19.15
N ALA A 132 -11.35 16.90 -18.55
CA ALA A 132 -10.84 18.08 -19.27
C ALA A 132 -9.38 17.88 -19.75
N LEU A 133 -8.59 17.11 -19.03
CA LEU A 133 -7.20 16.77 -19.38
C LEU A 133 -7.11 15.56 -20.31
N ALA A 134 -8.15 14.74 -20.38
CA ALA A 134 -8.15 13.50 -21.14
C ALA A 134 -8.10 13.78 -22.65
N LYS A 135 -7.05 13.28 -23.29
CA LYS A 135 -7.04 13.11 -24.74
C LYS A 135 -7.82 11.83 -25.08
N PRO A 136 -8.59 11.80 -26.17
CA PRO A 136 -9.25 10.57 -26.60
C PRO A 136 -8.18 9.52 -26.93
N VAL A 137 -8.08 8.52 -26.07
CA VAL A 137 -7.14 7.39 -26.25
C VAL A 137 -7.96 6.16 -26.65
N PRO A 138 -7.59 5.46 -27.75
CA PRO A 138 -8.26 4.22 -28.12
C PRO A 138 -8.12 3.18 -27.00
N VAL A 139 -9.24 2.57 -26.63
CA VAL A 139 -9.28 1.47 -25.67
C VAL A 139 -9.53 0.17 -26.40
N VAL A 140 -8.59 -0.76 -26.33
CA VAL A 140 -8.69 -2.09 -26.94
C VAL A 140 -8.94 -3.13 -25.87
N GLY A 141 -10.08 -3.80 -25.95
CA GLY A 141 -10.44 -4.91 -25.06
C GLY A 141 -10.14 -6.26 -25.70
N ILE A 142 -9.45 -7.16 -25.00
CA ILE A 142 -9.15 -8.52 -25.44
C ILE A 142 -10.03 -9.50 -24.66
N THR A 143 -10.93 -10.20 -25.36
CA THR A 143 -11.85 -11.17 -24.76
C THR A 143 -11.60 -12.59 -25.29
N GLY A 144 -12.10 -13.58 -24.57
CA GLY A 144 -11.99 -14.98 -24.95
C GLY A 144 -12.13 -15.91 -23.74
N THR A 145 -12.29 -17.20 -24.02
CA THR A 145 -12.42 -18.26 -23.01
C THR A 145 -11.18 -18.44 -22.16
N GLY A 146 -11.29 -19.17 -21.05
CA GLY A 146 -10.14 -19.59 -20.25
C GLY A 146 -9.12 -20.34 -21.11
N GLY A 147 -7.83 -20.06 -20.94
CA GLY A 147 -6.75 -20.71 -21.70
C GLY A 147 -6.54 -20.22 -23.14
N ALA A 148 -7.34 -19.28 -23.65
CA ALA A 148 -7.23 -18.79 -25.04
C ALA A 148 -5.99 -17.91 -25.33
N GLY A 149 -5.06 -17.76 -24.38
CA GLY A 149 -3.83 -17.00 -24.60
C GLY A 149 -3.98 -15.47 -24.53
N LYS A 150 -5.07 -14.95 -23.96
CA LYS A 150 -5.31 -13.50 -23.84
C LYS A 150 -4.15 -12.73 -23.18
N SER A 151 -3.65 -13.23 -22.06
CA SER A 151 -2.55 -12.61 -21.35
C SER A 151 -1.24 -12.63 -22.14
N SER A 152 -0.98 -13.74 -22.85
CA SER A 152 0.20 -13.87 -23.72
C SER A 152 0.13 -12.92 -24.91
N LEU A 153 -1.05 -12.76 -25.51
CA LEU A 153 -1.27 -11.80 -26.59
C LEU A 153 -1.11 -10.35 -26.08
N THR A 154 -1.64 -10.05 -24.90
CA THR A 154 -1.49 -8.72 -24.29
C THR A 154 -0.03 -8.40 -24.02
N ASP A 155 0.73 -9.34 -23.43
CA ASP A 155 2.16 -9.17 -23.16
C ASP A 155 2.94 -8.90 -24.46
N GLU A 156 2.70 -9.67 -25.50
CA GLU A 156 3.36 -9.49 -26.79
C GLU A 156 3.01 -8.16 -27.46
N LEU A 157 1.75 -7.74 -27.39
CA LEU A 157 1.32 -6.43 -27.91
C LEU A 157 2.01 -5.28 -27.14
N VAL A 158 2.00 -5.34 -25.81
CA VAL A 158 2.64 -4.30 -24.97
C VAL A 158 4.14 -4.24 -25.26
N ARG A 159 4.83 -5.38 -25.39
CA ARG A 159 6.24 -5.44 -25.75
C ARG A 159 6.55 -4.78 -27.10
N ARG A 160 5.72 -5.04 -28.11
CA ARG A 160 5.89 -4.40 -29.41
C ARG A 160 5.66 -2.90 -29.35
N PHE A 161 4.61 -2.46 -28.67
CA PHE A 161 4.36 -1.03 -28.49
C PHE A 161 5.53 -0.33 -27.78
N LEU A 162 6.07 -0.91 -26.71
CA LEU A 162 7.20 -0.34 -25.97
C LEU A 162 8.49 -0.30 -26.80
N ASN A 163 8.68 -1.20 -27.76
CA ASN A 163 9.87 -1.25 -28.59
C ASN A 163 9.77 -0.40 -29.87
N GLU A 164 8.57 -0.22 -30.41
CA GLU A 164 8.37 0.39 -31.72
C GLU A 164 7.80 1.82 -31.65
N ILE A 165 7.19 2.19 -30.51
CA ILE A 165 6.60 3.53 -30.30
C ILE A 165 7.38 4.23 -29.19
N PRO A 166 8.21 5.23 -29.53
CA PRO A 166 9.01 5.98 -28.55
C PRO A 166 8.16 6.91 -27.64
#